data_8442e3b34eaf195192e397c1df90f5e4
#
_entry.id   8442e3b34eaf195192e397c1df90f5e4
#
_cell.length_a   1.000
_cell.length_b   1.000
_cell.length_c   1.000
_cell.angle_alpha   90.00
_cell.angle_beta   90.00
_cell.angle_gamma   90.00
#
_symmetry.space_group_name_H-M   'P 1'
#
loop_
_entity.id
_entity.type
_entity.pdbx_description
1 polymer ?
#
loop_
_entity_poly.entity_id
_entity_poly.type
_entity_poly.pdbx_seq_one_letter_code
_entity_poly.pdbx_strand_id
1 'polypeptide(L)'
;MNYDVIVTCAVTGAGDTIDKNPHVPVTPQEIAKSAIAAAKAGAAVAHIHVRDPETGKGSRDVDLFRKTVDLVRDSDTDVVINLTSGMGGDWVPSESDPSMPGAGTDMIGPEDRLAHVIACKPEICSLDCGTMNFGNNNEIYISTPPYLRKMASMVQKIGVKPELEVFELGHIRFAKQMIDEGIINAPPMFQICLGIPWGADQSVDNMKVMKDELPHNASWASFGISRMQMPMAAAAVAMGGNVRVGLEDNIYLERGVLARNEQLVERVVGIIERMGGNVLTPAQARAKLALQKI
;
A
#
# COMPACT_ATOMS: atom_id res chain seq x y z
N MET A 1 -10.07 -18.85 8.88
CA MET A 1 -10.01 -17.48 9.46
C MET A 1 -8.59 -17.20 9.93
N ASN A 2 -8.09 -15.98 9.82
CA ASN A 2 -6.85 -15.55 10.45
C ASN A 2 -7.14 -15.14 11.90
N TYR A 3 -6.46 -15.75 12.85
CA TYR A 3 -6.60 -15.40 14.28
C TYR A 3 -5.54 -14.42 14.76
N ASP A 4 -4.45 -14.24 14.01
CA ASP A 4 -3.34 -13.34 14.33
C ASP A 4 -3.15 -12.36 13.17
N VAL A 5 -3.87 -11.24 13.22
CA VAL A 5 -4.06 -10.32 12.11
C VAL A 5 -3.09 -9.14 12.17
N ILE A 6 -2.38 -8.90 11.08
CA ILE A 6 -1.62 -7.66 10.88
C ILE A 6 -2.57 -6.60 10.33
N VAL A 7 -2.60 -5.44 10.97
CA VAL A 7 -3.32 -4.26 10.48
C VAL A 7 -2.31 -3.28 9.87
N THR A 8 -2.48 -2.99 8.59
CA THR A 8 -1.74 -1.92 7.89
C THR A 8 -2.61 -0.68 7.80
N CYS A 9 -2.05 0.49 8.14
CA CYS A 9 -2.69 1.78 7.89
C CYS A 9 -2.04 2.47 6.70
N ALA A 10 -2.80 2.69 5.62
CA ALA A 10 -2.40 3.48 4.45
C ALA A 10 -2.77 4.95 4.69
N VAL A 11 -1.75 5.76 5.04
CA VAL A 11 -1.92 7.02 5.77
C VAL A 11 -2.48 8.15 4.93
N THR A 12 -2.01 8.33 3.67
CA THR A 12 -2.36 9.51 2.88
C THR A 12 -2.59 9.25 1.38
N GLY A 13 -1.84 8.31 0.77
CA GLY A 13 -1.88 8.06 -0.67
C GLY A 13 -1.45 9.25 -1.54
N ALA A 14 -1.53 9.08 -2.86
CA ALA A 14 -1.26 10.12 -3.85
C ALA A 14 -2.52 10.75 -4.47
N GLY A 15 -3.70 10.16 -4.24
CA GLY A 15 -4.96 10.57 -4.87
C GLY A 15 -5.47 11.95 -4.44
N ASP A 16 -6.34 12.56 -5.24
CA ASP A 16 -6.96 13.88 -5.00
C ASP A 16 -8.08 13.79 -3.96
N THR A 17 -7.70 13.62 -2.70
CA THR A 17 -8.61 13.43 -1.56
C THR A 17 -8.55 14.55 -0.53
N ILE A 18 -7.54 15.42 -0.58
CA ILE A 18 -7.30 16.49 0.40
C ILE A 18 -8.47 17.49 0.48
N ASP A 19 -9.06 17.85 -0.66
CA ASP A 19 -10.21 18.75 -0.73
C ASP A 19 -11.51 18.11 -0.25
N LYS A 20 -11.54 16.77 -0.15
CA LYS A 20 -12.72 15.99 0.25
C LYS A 20 -12.71 15.65 1.74
N ASN A 21 -11.52 15.55 2.34
CA ASN A 21 -11.36 15.30 3.77
C ASN A 21 -10.15 16.07 4.32
N PRO A 22 -10.36 17.08 5.19
CA PRO A 22 -9.28 17.90 5.76
C PRO A 22 -8.38 17.15 6.74
N HIS A 23 -8.69 15.88 7.04
CA HIS A 23 -7.86 15.02 7.89
C HIS A 23 -6.84 14.18 7.10
N VAL A 24 -6.86 14.24 5.77
CA VAL A 24 -5.79 13.64 4.95
C VAL A 24 -4.51 14.42 5.18
N PRO A 25 -3.46 13.79 5.73
CA PRO A 25 -2.23 14.51 6.08
C PRO A 25 -1.41 14.83 4.82
N VAL A 26 -0.80 16.01 4.80
CA VAL A 26 -0.06 16.55 3.65
C VAL A 26 1.41 16.74 3.96
N THR A 27 1.74 17.43 5.04
CA THR A 27 3.13 17.71 5.41
C THR A 27 3.80 16.49 6.05
N PRO A 28 5.15 16.38 6.00
CA PRO A 28 5.87 15.31 6.69
C PRO A 28 5.49 15.17 8.17
N GLN A 29 5.27 16.28 8.85
CA GLN A 29 4.86 16.32 10.26
C GLN A 29 3.45 15.73 10.46
N GLU A 30 2.50 16.09 9.60
CA GLU A 30 1.14 15.57 9.66
C GLU A 30 1.10 14.09 9.31
N ILE A 31 1.85 13.65 8.28
CA ILE A 31 1.93 12.25 7.86
C ILE A 31 2.53 11.41 8.99
N ALA A 32 3.67 11.82 9.56
CA ALA A 32 4.29 11.12 10.67
C ALA A 32 3.37 11.07 11.90
N LYS A 33 2.74 12.18 12.28
CA LYS A 33 1.77 12.24 13.38
C LYS A 33 0.61 11.29 13.16
N SER A 34 0.10 11.21 11.94
CA SER A 34 -1.01 10.33 11.59
C SER A 34 -0.61 8.85 11.61
N ALA A 35 0.60 8.51 11.13
CA ALA A 35 1.17 7.17 11.20
C ALA A 35 1.34 6.71 12.67
N ILE A 36 1.86 7.60 13.54
CA ILE A 36 2.02 7.34 14.96
C ILE A 36 0.66 7.16 15.65
N ALA A 37 -0.33 7.98 15.32
CA ALA A 37 -1.69 7.85 15.86
C ALA A 37 -2.34 6.52 15.42
N ALA A 38 -2.18 6.13 14.18
CA ALA A 38 -2.66 4.85 13.66
C ALA A 38 -1.97 3.65 14.36
N ALA A 39 -0.66 3.74 14.62
CA ALA A 39 0.08 2.71 15.36
C ALA A 39 -0.44 2.58 16.79
N LYS A 40 -0.65 3.69 17.51
CA LYS A 40 -1.25 3.72 18.86
C LYS A 40 -2.67 3.15 18.90
N ALA A 41 -3.41 3.25 17.80
CA ALA A 41 -4.74 2.66 17.62
C ALA A 41 -4.73 1.15 17.28
N GLY A 42 -3.55 0.57 16.99
CA GLY A 42 -3.36 -0.87 16.75
C GLY A 42 -2.83 -1.24 15.36
N ALA A 43 -2.45 -0.28 14.52
CA ALA A 43 -1.78 -0.61 13.27
C ALA A 43 -0.35 -1.11 13.53
N ALA A 44 -0.02 -2.28 13.00
CA ALA A 44 1.35 -2.81 13.07
C ALA A 44 2.24 -2.24 11.98
N VAL A 45 1.66 -1.83 10.85
CA VAL A 45 2.35 -1.31 9.66
C VAL A 45 1.75 0.03 9.26
N ALA A 46 2.58 1.01 8.96
CA ALA A 46 2.19 2.28 8.33
C ALA A 46 2.68 2.28 6.88
N HIS A 47 1.74 2.28 5.93
CA HIS A 47 2.03 2.49 4.51
C HIS A 47 2.01 3.98 4.20
N ILE A 48 3.10 4.50 3.65
CA ILE A 48 3.39 5.92 3.58
C ILE A 48 3.69 6.34 2.14
N HIS A 49 2.91 7.29 1.66
CA HIS A 49 3.23 8.23 0.60
C HIS A 49 3.66 9.56 1.23
N VAL A 50 4.25 10.43 0.43
CA VAL A 50 4.46 11.85 0.79
C VAL A 50 3.78 12.75 -0.22
N ARG A 51 3.48 13.97 0.20
CA ARG A 51 2.85 14.99 -0.62
C ARG A 51 3.70 16.24 -0.63
N ASP A 52 3.62 16.99 -1.72
CA ASP A 52 4.16 18.33 -1.79
C ASP A 52 3.39 19.23 -0.82
N PRO A 53 4.05 19.86 0.15
CA PRO A 53 3.37 20.66 1.18
C PRO A 53 2.68 21.93 0.65
N GLU A 54 3.07 22.43 -0.52
CA GLU A 54 2.50 23.65 -1.10
C GLU A 54 1.25 23.34 -1.94
N THR A 55 1.27 22.23 -2.67
CA THR A 55 0.20 21.85 -3.59
C THR A 55 -0.73 20.76 -3.08
N GLY A 56 -0.30 19.99 -2.07
CA GLY A 56 -0.99 18.81 -1.57
C GLY A 56 -0.95 17.60 -2.49
N LYS A 57 -0.35 17.69 -3.67
CA LYS A 57 -0.24 16.59 -4.63
C LYS A 57 0.76 15.55 -4.15
N GLY A 58 0.59 14.30 -4.59
CA GLY A 58 1.56 13.23 -4.36
C GLY A 58 2.95 13.64 -4.84
N SER A 59 3.99 13.23 -4.09
CA SER A 59 5.38 13.60 -4.37
C SER A 59 6.31 12.38 -4.29
N ARG A 60 7.40 12.42 -5.06
CA ARG A 60 8.50 11.45 -5.01
C ARG A 60 9.76 12.02 -4.37
N ASP A 61 9.67 13.21 -3.78
CA ASP A 61 10.79 13.90 -3.17
C ASP A 61 11.42 13.07 -2.05
N VAL A 62 12.69 12.73 -2.21
CA VAL A 62 13.46 11.89 -1.27
C VAL A 62 13.59 12.55 0.11
N ASP A 63 13.70 13.87 0.17
CA ASP A 63 13.88 14.60 1.43
C ASP A 63 12.56 14.66 2.22
N LEU A 64 11.41 14.72 1.54
CA LEU A 64 10.09 14.61 2.18
C LEU A 64 9.91 13.20 2.79
N PHE A 65 10.27 12.14 2.06
CA PHE A 65 10.25 10.78 2.59
C PHE A 65 11.19 10.62 3.79
N ARG A 66 12.45 11.07 3.66
CA ARG A 66 13.43 11.01 4.76
C ARG A 66 12.91 11.71 6.00
N LYS A 67 12.44 12.95 5.86
CA LYS A 67 11.89 13.73 6.97
C LYS A 67 10.71 13.03 7.65
N THR A 68 9.80 12.44 6.86
CA THR A 68 8.66 11.70 7.40
C THR A 68 9.11 10.45 8.17
N VAL A 69 10.02 9.67 7.59
CA VAL A 69 10.55 8.44 8.19
C VAL A 69 11.32 8.75 9.48
N ASP A 70 12.17 9.79 9.48
CA ASP A 70 12.93 10.20 10.66
C ASP A 70 11.98 10.61 11.80
N LEU A 71 10.95 11.40 11.52
CA LEU A 71 9.93 11.78 12.51
C LEU A 71 9.18 10.58 13.11
N VAL A 72 8.91 9.54 12.31
CA VAL A 72 8.31 8.30 12.83
C VAL A 72 9.30 7.53 13.68
N ARG A 73 10.54 7.36 13.23
CA ARG A 73 11.59 6.60 13.92
C ARG A 73 12.04 7.26 15.22
N ASP A 74 12.07 8.59 15.28
CA ASP A 74 12.45 9.36 16.47
C ASP A 74 11.34 9.39 17.54
N SER A 75 10.14 8.89 17.20
CA SER A 75 9.05 8.81 18.18
C SER A 75 9.22 7.65 19.16
N ASP A 76 8.49 7.69 20.27
CA ASP A 76 8.39 6.60 21.25
C ASP A 76 7.50 5.42 20.79
N THR A 77 6.95 5.50 19.57
CA THR A 77 5.97 4.55 19.04
C THR A 77 6.61 3.63 18.02
N ASP A 78 6.60 2.32 18.31
CA ASP A 78 7.05 1.32 17.37
C ASP A 78 5.99 1.10 16.27
N VAL A 79 6.42 1.09 15.00
CA VAL A 79 5.60 0.75 13.84
C VAL A 79 6.50 0.27 12.70
N VAL A 80 6.06 -0.71 11.93
CA VAL A 80 6.73 -1.14 10.71
C VAL A 80 6.49 -0.11 9.62
N ILE A 81 7.56 0.38 8.99
CA ILE A 81 7.46 1.37 7.91
C ILE A 81 7.42 0.64 6.56
N ASN A 82 6.37 0.93 5.81
CA ASN A 82 6.17 0.49 4.42
C ASN A 82 6.13 1.74 3.53
N LEU A 83 7.10 1.92 2.62
CA LEU A 83 7.10 3.03 1.68
C LEU A 83 6.59 2.57 0.31
N THR A 84 5.74 3.39 -0.29
CA THR A 84 5.27 3.17 -1.66
C THR A 84 6.41 3.26 -2.68
N SER A 85 6.30 2.52 -3.78
CA SER A 85 7.03 2.81 -5.03
C SER A 85 6.08 2.90 -6.24
N GLY A 86 4.79 3.08 -5.98
CA GLY A 86 3.76 3.16 -7.02
C GLY A 86 3.89 4.39 -7.92
N MET A 87 4.34 5.52 -7.38
CA MET A 87 4.49 6.76 -8.16
C MET A 87 5.64 6.69 -9.17
N GLY A 88 5.48 7.38 -10.29
CA GLY A 88 6.45 7.39 -11.39
C GLY A 88 6.14 6.33 -12.45
N GLY A 89 4.91 5.84 -12.49
CA GLY A 89 4.42 4.88 -13.48
C GLY A 89 3.32 5.42 -14.39
N ASP A 90 2.88 6.67 -14.20
CA ASP A 90 1.70 7.19 -14.88
C ASP A 90 2.06 7.71 -16.27
N TRP A 91 1.37 7.18 -17.27
CA TRP A 91 1.42 7.61 -18.64
C TRP A 91 0.07 8.17 -19.07
N VAL A 92 0.07 9.41 -19.50
CA VAL A 92 -1.09 10.05 -20.12
C VAL A 92 -0.73 10.28 -21.60
N PRO A 93 -1.41 9.62 -22.56
CA PRO A 93 -1.19 9.90 -23.98
C PRO A 93 -1.51 11.34 -24.33
N SER A 94 -0.69 11.99 -25.17
CA SER A 94 -0.99 13.30 -25.70
C SER A 94 -2.20 13.25 -26.63
N GLU A 95 -3.06 14.25 -26.60
CA GLU A 95 -4.24 14.35 -27.47
C GLU A 95 -3.88 14.47 -28.96
N SER A 96 -2.75 15.12 -29.26
CA SER A 96 -2.31 15.35 -30.64
C SER A 96 -1.54 14.16 -31.25
N ASP A 97 -0.85 13.39 -30.42
CA ASP A 97 -0.08 12.21 -30.81
C ASP A 97 -0.03 11.22 -29.61
N PRO A 98 -0.86 10.16 -29.63
CA PRO A 98 -0.91 9.20 -28.53
C PRO A 98 0.39 8.45 -28.24
N SER A 99 1.37 8.49 -29.16
CA SER A 99 2.69 7.92 -28.96
C SER A 99 3.62 8.80 -28.10
N MET A 100 3.20 10.02 -27.83
CA MET A 100 3.94 11.01 -27.05
C MET A 100 3.29 11.23 -25.68
N PRO A 101 4.09 11.57 -24.64
CA PRO A 101 3.55 11.89 -23.33
C PRO A 101 2.73 13.17 -23.36
N GLY A 102 1.56 13.13 -22.75
CA GLY A 102 0.70 14.29 -22.47
C GLY A 102 0.88 14.84 -21.07
N ALA A 103 0.15 15.91 -20.78
CA ALA A 103 0.13 16.53 -19.46
C ALA A 103 -0.34 15.52 -18.40
N GLY A 104 0.37 15.43 -17.28
CA GLY A 104 0.10 14.46 -16.21
C GLY A 104 0.98 13.20 -16.25
N THR A 105 1.69 12.95 -17.35
CA THR A 105 2.67 11.86 -17.39
C THR A 105 3.80 12.13 -16.38
N ASP A 106 4.06 11.16 -15.48
CA ASP A 106 5.17 11.21 -14.52
C ASP A 106 6.14 10.03 -14.67
N MET A 107 6.01 9.24 -15.72
CA MET A 107 6.74 8.00 -15.93
C MET A 107 8.26 8.18 -15.91
N ILE A 108 8.94 7.43 -15.04
CA ILE A 108 10.39 7.42 -14.85
C ILE A 108 10.95 6.01 -14.75
N GLY A 109 12.28 5.89 -14.73
CA GLY A 109 12.98 4.62 -14.60
C GLY A 109 12.88 3.97 -13.21
N PRO A 110 13.18 2.66 -13.14
CA PRO A 110 13.12 1.90 -11.88
C PRO A 110 13.98 2.46 -10.75
N GLU A 111 15.18 2.96 -11.07
CA GLU A 111 16.10 3.53 -10.10
C GLU A 111 15.55 4.78 -9.45
N ASP A 112 14.97 5.67 -10.26
CA ASP A 112 14.41 6.93 -9.78
C ASP A 112 13.11 6.69 -8.98
N ARG A 113 12.32 5.67 -9.38
CA ARG A 113 11.14 5.24 -8.61
C ARG A 113 11.51 4.74 -7.21
N LEU A 114 12.70 4.16 -7.02
CA LEU A 114 13.17 3.61 -5.76
C LEU A 114 14.15 4.51 -4.99
N ALA A 115 14.44 5.71 -5.47
CA ALA A 115 15.45 6.58 -4.86
C ALA A 115 15.22 6.83 -3.36
N HIS A 116 13.98 7.08 -2.96
CA HIS A 116 13.59 7.28 -1.56
C HIS A 116 13.64 5.98 -0.74
N VAL A 117 13.30 4.84 -1.34
CA VAL A 117 13.40 3.52 -0.67
C VAL A 117 14.85 3.19 -0.37
N ILE A 118 15.75 3.44 -1.32
CA ILE A 118 17.21 3.23 -1.16
C ILE A 118 17.77 4.16 -0.07
N ALA A 119 17.31 5.42 -0.04
CA ALA A 119 17.78 6.42 0.92
C ALA A 119 17.26 6.15 2.34
N CYS A 120 15.98 5.77 2.50
CA CYS A 120 15.32 5.62 3.79
C CYS A 120 15.42 4.20 4.37
N LYS A 121 15.64 3.18 3.51
CA LYS A 121 15.68 1.76 3.88
C LYS A 121 14.53 1.38 4.83
N PRO A 122 13.26 1.42 4.37
CA PRO A 122 12.13 0.96 5.18
C PRO A 122 12.20 -0.56 5.37
N GLU A 123 11.35 -1.11 6.21
CA GLU A 123 11.24 -2.57 6.39
C GLU A 123 10.49 -3.23 5.24
N ILE A 124 9.52 -2.50 4.66
CA ILE A 124 8.69 -2.94 3.51
C ILE A 124 8.68 -1.85 2.45
N CYS A 125 8.56 -2.25 1.19
CA CYS A 125 8.30 -1.38 0.06
C CYS A 125 7.23 -1.99 -0.83
N SER A 126 6.15 -1.26 -1.14
CA SER A 126 5.14 -1.76 -2.06
C SER A 126 5.57 -1.63 -3.52
N LEU A 127 5.23 -2.64 -4.31
CA LEU A 127 5.46 -2.72 -5.75
C LEU A 127 4.13 -3.06 -6.46
N ASP A 128 3.65 -2.16 -7.31
CA ASP A 128 2.45 -2.40 -8.11
C ASP A 128 2.78 -3.37 -9.26
N CYS A 129 2.22 -4.58 -9.19
CA CYS A 129 2.65 -5.73 -9.98
C CYS A 129 2.03 -5.82 -11.37
N GLY A 130 1.81 -4.70 -12.05
CA GLY A 130 1.35 -4.75 -13.44
C GLY A 130 0.89 -3.41 -14.00
N THR A 131 0.75 -3.40 -15.32
CA THR A 131 0.24 -2.26 -16.08
C THR A 131 -1.28 -2.35 -16.14
N MET A 132 -1.98 -1.23 -15.92
CA MET A 132 -3.44 -1.17 -15.95
C MET A 132 -3.94 0.22 -16.33
N ASN A 133 -5.19 0.31 -16.81
CA ASN A 133 -5.89 1.57 -16.85
C ASN A 133 -6.10 2.06 -15.41
N PHE A 134 -5.92 3.36 -15.17
CA PHE A 134 -6.02 3.92 -13.83
C PHE A 134 -7.05 5.06 -13.80
N GLY A 135 -8.12 4.86 -13.03
CA GLY A 135 -9.21 5.84 -12.96
C GLY A 135 -10.04 5.97 -14.25
N ASN A 136 -10.81 7.06 -14.34
CA ASN A 136 -11.69 7.35 -15.48
C ASN A 136 -11.06 8.34 -16.48
N ASN A 137 -9.81 8.72 -16.27
CA ASN A 137 -9.08 9.64 -17.14
C ASN A 137 -8.30 8.86 -18.21
N ASN A 138 -7.62 9.57 -19.09
CA ASN A 138 -6.75 8.99 -20.10
C ASN A 138 -5.38 8.60 -19.51
N GLU A 139 -5.38 7.94 -18.36
CA GLU A 139 -4.19 7.60 -17.59
C GLU A 139 -3.99 6.09 -17.54
N ILE A 140 -2.76 5.68 -17.78
CA ILE A 140 -2.32 4.30 -17.74
C ILE A 140 -1.20 4.19 -16.71
N TYR A 141 -1.38 3.36 -15.69
CA TYR A 141 -0.27 3.00 -14.83
C TYR A 141 0.60 1.93 -15.50
N ILE A 142 1.89 2.19 -15.64
CA ILE A 142 2.82 1.30 -16.33
C ILE A 142 3.85 0.72 -15.35
N SER A 143 3.81 -0.60 -15.21
CA SER A 143 4.86 -1.40 -14.57
C SER A 143 5.20 -2.57 -15.47
N THR A 144 6.20 -2.37 -16.36
CA THR A 144 6.60 -3.43 -17.30
C THR A 144 7.33 -4.57 -16.58
N PRO A 145 7.27 -5.81 -17.10
CA PRO A 145 8.00 -6.94 -16.53
C PRO A 145 9.50 -6.71 -16.27
N PRO A 146 10.27 -6.05 -17.18
CA PRO A 146 11.66 -5.72 -16.88
C PRO A 146 11.82 -4.73 -15.73
N TYR A 147 10.92 -3.72 -15.63
CA TYR A 147 10.95 -2.72 -14.56
C TYR A 147 10.68 -3.37 -13.19
N LEU A 148 9.63 -4.18 -13.10
CA LEU A 148 9.28 -4.86 -11.86
C LEU A 148 10.36 -5.83 -11.39
N ARG A 149 10.96 -6.62 -12.28
CA ARG A 149 12.10 -7.49 -11.94
C ARG A 149 13.27 -6.69 -11.38
N LYS A 150 13.59 -5.56 -12.01
CA LYS A 150 14.67 -4.69 -11.58
C LYS A 150 14.38 -4.08 -10.21
N MET A 151 13.19 -3.50 -10.03
CA MET A 151 12.77 -2.90 -8.75
C MET A 151 12.76 -3.93 -7.63
N ALA A 152 12.14 -5.09 -7.81
CA ALA A 152 12.10 -6.16 -6.82
C ALA A 152 13.52 -6.64 -6.42
N SER A 153 14.40 -6.82 -7.42
CA SER A 153 15.80 -7.17 -7.17
C SER A 153 16.56 -6.09 -6.38
N MET A 154 16.33 -4.82 -6.69
CA MET A 154 16.98 -3.70 -5.99
C MET A 154 16.50 -3.61 -4.54
N VAL A 155 15.19 -3.72 -4.31
CA VAL A 155 14.57 -3.68 -2.97
C VAL A 155 15.12 -4.81 -2.10
N GLN A 156 15.16 -6.04 -2.60
CA GLN A 156 15.69 -7.18 -1.84
C GLN A 156 17.19 -7.07 -1.54
N LYS A 157 18.00 -6.53 -2.46
CA LYS A 157 19.45 -6.36 -2.25
C LYS A 157 19.78 -5.46 -1.07
N ILE A 158 18.92 -4.53 -0.72
CA ILE A 158 19.11 -3.62 0.42
C ILE A 158 18.42 -4.13 1.70
N GLY A 159 17.88 -5.37 1.69
CA GLY A 159 17.25 -5.99 2.85
C GLY A 159 15.81 -5.56 3.11
N VAL A 160 15.20 -4.83 2.18
CA VAL A 160 13.79 -4.38 2.26
C VAL A 160 12.87 -5.46 1.70
N LYS A 161 11.76 -5.73 2.35
CA LYS A 161 10.78 -6.72 1.87
C LYS A 161 9.83 -6.10 0.85
N PRO A 162 9.72 -6.66 -0.38
CA PRO A 162 8.71 -6.21 -1.32
C PRO A 162 7.32 -6.68 -0.89
N GLU A 163 6.34 -5.75 -0.82
CA GLU A 163 4.92 -6.02 -0.79
C GLU A 163 4.38 -5.96 -2.21
N LEU A 164 3.82 -7.06 -2.69
CA LEU A 164 3.36 -7.22 -4.06
C LEU A 164 1.90 -6.78 -4.15
N GLU A 165 1.64 -5.55 -4.60
CA GLU A 165 0.30 -5.05 -4.83
C GLU A 165 -0.26 -5.60 -6.14
N VAL A 166 -1.38 -6.33 -6.06
CA VAL A 166 -2.02 -7.02 -7.18
C VAL A 166 -3.46 -6.55 -7.33
N PHE A 167 -3.79 -6.07 -8.52
CA PHE A 167 -5.08 -5.44 -8.83
C PHE A 167 -5.98 -6.35 -9.66
N GLU A 168 -5.42 -7.42 -10.24
CA GLU A 168 -6.10 -8.43 -11.03
C GLU A 168 -5.28 -9.74 -11.10
N LEU A 169 -5.86 -10.78 -11.71
CA LEU A 169 -5.23 -12.11 -11.81
C LEU A 169 -3.92 -12.13 -12.62
N GLY A 170 -3.81 -11.31 -13.65
CA GLY A 170 -2.58 -11.20 -14.46
C GLY A 170 -1.39 -10.72 -13.63
N HIS A 171 -1.61 -9.80 -12.68
CA HIS A 171 -0.59 -9.31 -11.77
C HIS A 171 -0.11 -10.41 -10.82
N ILE A 172 -1.02 -11.24 -10.30
CA ILE A 172 -0.67 -12.40 -9.46
C ILE A 172 0.19 -13.39 -10.24
N ARG A 173 -0.22 -13.70 -11.48
CA ARG A 173 0.54 -14.60 -12.34
C ARG A 173 1.97 -14.11 -12.56
N PHE A 174 2.16 -12.82 -12.80
CA PHE A 174 3.49 -12.25 -12.98
C PHE A 174 4.29 -12.21 -11.69
N ALA A 175 3.67 -11.87 -10.56
CA ALA A 175 4.32 -11.93 -9.24
C ALA A 175 4.80 -13.36 -8.91
N LYS A 176 3.99 -14.39 -9.20
CA LYS A 176 4.40 -15.81 -9.07
C LYS A 176 5.60 -16.14 -9.95
N GLN A 177 5.63 -15.64 -11.17
CA GLN A 177 6.78 -15.81 -12.06
C GLN A 177 8.06 -15.21 -11.47
N MET A 178 8.01 -14.02 -10.86
CA MET A 178 9.18 -13.43 -10.17
C MET A 178 9.63 -14.22 -8.94
N ILE A 179 8.70 -14.89 -8.24
CA ILE A 179 9.00 -15.80 -7.14
C ILE A 179 9.73 -17.04 -7.67
N ASP A 180 9.22 -17.66 -8.74
CA ASP A 180 9.82 -18.84 -9.37
C ASP A 180 11.21 -18.56 -9.96
N GLU A 181 11.45 -17.33 -10.42
CA GLU A 181 12.75 -16.83 -10.87
C GLU A 181 13.74 -16.55 -9.71
N GLY A 182 13.30 -16.68 -8.46
CA GLY A 182 14.11 -16.39 -7.26
C GLY A 182 14.36 -14.89 -7.02
N ILE A 183 13.60 -14.01 -7.68
CA ILE A 183 13.70 -12.55 -7.49
C ILE A 183 13.01 -12.13 -6.19
N ILE A 184 11.95 -12.82 -5.78
CA ILE A 184 11.20 -12.56 -4.56
C ILE A 184 11.46 -13.66 -3.54
N ASN A 185 12.00 -13.31 -2.38
CA ASN A 185 12.29 -14.25 -1.31
C ASN A 185 11.02 -14.69 -0.56
N ALA A 186 11.00 -15.96 -0.16
CA ALA A 186 9.94 -16.49 0.69
C ALA A 186 10.06 -16.00 2.15
N PRO A 187 8.94 -15.90 2.90
CA PRO A 187 7.58 -15.95 2.38
C PRO A 187 7.24 -14.68 1.59
N PRO A 188 6.60 -14.78 0.40
CA PRO A 188 6.20 -13.60 -0.35
C PRO A 188 5.06 -12.88 0.37
N MET A 189 5.03 -11.55 0.25
CA MET A 189 4.00 -10.70 0.83
C MET A 189 3.15 -10.09 -0.28
N PHE A 190 1.84 -10.29 -0.22
CA PHE A 190 0.88 -9.79 -1.20
C PHE A 190 -0.12 -8.82 -0.58
N GLN A 191 -0.47 -7.79 -1.34
CA GLN A 191 -1.60 -6.91 -1.07
C GLN A 191 -2.60 -7.06 -2.21
N ILE A 192 -3.78 -7.64 -1.94
CA ILE A 192 -4.89 -7.71 -2.91
C ILE A 192 -5.65 -6.39 -2.86
N CYS A 193 -5.58 -5.62 -3.95
CA CYS A 193 -6.15 -4.28 -4.08
C CYS A 193 -7.47 -4.36 -4.82
N LEU A 194 -8.61 -4.11 -4.15
CA LEU A 194 -9.94 -4.26 -4.73
C LEU A 194 -10.65 -2.92 -4.88
N GLY A 195 -11.21 -2.69 -6.06
CA GLY A 195 -12.04 -1.52 -6.35
C GLY A 195 -11.30 -0.33 -6.91
N ILE A 196 -10.02 -0.48 -7.24
CA ILE A 196 -9.34 0.48 -8.12
C ILE A 196 -10.00 0.36 -9.51
N PRO A 197 -10.46 1.48 -10.11
CA PRO A 197 -11.15 1.42 -11.40
C PRO A 197 -10.34 0.64 -12.45
N TRP A 198 -11.03 -0.31 -13.07
CA TRP A 198 -10.58 -1.22 -14.13
C TRP A 198 -9.68 -2.36 -13.67
N GLY A 199 -9.28 -2.43 -12.39
CA GLY A 199 -8.83 -3.66 -11.73
C GLY A 199 -10.00 -4.52 -11.26
N ALA A 200 -9.74 -5.52 -10.43
CA ALA A 200 -10.78 -6.34 -9.82
C ALA A 200 -11.68 -5.49 -8.90
N ASP A 201 -12.99 -5.65 -9.00
CA ASP A 201 -13.93 -4.93 -8.14
C ASP A 201 -13.91 -5.46 -6.69
N GLN A 202 -14.44 -4.66 -5.78
CA GLN A 202 -14.50 -4.98 -4.35
C GLN A 202 -15.63 -5.95 -4.02
N SER A 203 -15.45 -7.21 -4.39
CA SER A 203 -16.36 -8.32 -4.08
C SER A 203 -15.64 -9.45 -3.35
N VAL A 204 -16.42 -10.21 -2.55
CA VAL A 204 -15.91 -11.41 -1.85
C VAL A 204 -15.47 -12.46 -2.87
N ASP A 205 -16.17 -12.57 -3.98
CA ASP A 205 -15.85 -13.53 -5.04
C ASP A 205 -14.50 -13.22 -5.69
N ASN A 206 -14.24 -11.96 -6.04
CA ASN A 206 -12.95 -11.55 -6.58
C ASN A 206 -11.82 -11.74 -5.57
N MET A 207 -12.03 -11.35 -4.30
CA MET A 207 -11.06 -11.61 -3.24
C MET A 207 -10.74 -13.10 -3.15
N LYS A 208 -11.77 -13.95 -3.16
CA LYS A 208 -11.59 -15.41 -3.08
C LYS A 208 -10.78 -15.95 -4.25
N VAL A 209 -11.14 -15.59 -5.48
CA VAL A 209 -10.44 -16.06 -6.68
C VAL A 209 -8.97 -15.61 -6.65
N MET A 210 -8.71 -14.34 -6.35
CA MET A 210 -7.35 -13.82 -6.28
C MET A 210 -6.54 -14.49 -5.17
N LYS A 211 -7.11 -14.66 -3.98
CA LYS A 211 -6.48 -15.33 -2.85
C LYS A 211 -6.15 -16.80 -3.17
N ASP A 212 -7.04 -17.51 -3.87
CA ASP A 212 -6.83 -18.93 -4.21
C ASP A 212 -5.70 -19.13 -5.24
N GLU A 213 -5.34 -18.08 -5.99
CA GLU A 213 -4.20 -18.06 -6.92
C GLU A 213 -2.86 -17.75 -6.24
N LEU A 214 -2.84 -17.29 -4.99
CA LEU A 214 -1.60 -16.97 -4.28
C LEU A 214 -0.80 -18.24 -3.94
N PRO A 215 0.53 -18.17 -3.84
CA PRO A 215 1.34 -19.25 -3.29
C PRO A 215 0.90 -19.65 -1.87
N HIS A 216 0.92 -20.93 -1.54
CA HIS A 216 0.45 -21.46 -0.24
C HIS A 216 1.17 -20.85 0.97
N ASN A 217 2.44 -20.43 0.81
CA ASN A 217 3.25 -19.81 1.86
C ASN A 217 3.22 -18.28 1.83
N ALA A 218 2.34 -17.69 1.04
CA ALA A 218 2.22 -16.24 0.97
C ALA A 218 1.58 -15.68 2.25
N SER A 219 2.16 -14.59 2.77
CA SER A 219 1.45 -13.69 3.66
C SER A 219 0.65 -12.72 2.79
N TRP A 220 -0.64 -12.56 3.02
CA TRP A 220 -1.45 -11.69 2.21
C TRP A 220 -2.38 -10.81 3.04
N ALA A 221 -2.66 -9.63 2.52
CA ALA A 221 -3.65 -8.69 3.02
C ALA A 221 -4.59 -8.27 1.89
N SER A 222 -5.73 -7.69 2.22
CA SER A 222 -6.62 -7.09 1.24
C SER A 222 -7.31 -5.85 1.78
N PHE A 223 -7.70 -4.97 0.85
CA PHE A 223 -8.59 -3.85 1.12
C PHE A 223 -9.64 -3.71 0.02
N GLY A 224 -10.69 -2.95 0.31
CA GLY A 224 -11.65 -2.46 -0.67
C GLY A 224 -11.75 -0.95 -0.60
N ILE A 225 -11.83 -0.29 -1.74
CA ILE A 225 -11.91 1.18 -1.81
C ILE A 225 -13.21 1.71 -1.19
N SER A 226 -13.11 2.88 -0.53
CA SER A 226 -14.23 3.66 -0.02
C SER A 226 -15.12 2.87 0.97
N ARG A 227 -16.44 2.88 0.79
CA ARG A 227 -17.42 2.21 1.69
C ARG A 227 -17.18 0.71 1.86
N MET A 228 -16.45 0.08 0.97
CA MET A 228 -16.16 -1.37 1.03
C MET A 228 -14.91 -1.69 1.87
N GLN A 229 -14.21 -0.70 2.41
CA GLN A 229 -13.00 -0.95 3.22
C GLN A 229 -13.27 -1.89 4.40
N MET A 230 -14.25 -1.61 5.24
CA MET A 230 -14.56 -2.45 6.40
C MET A 230 -15.17 -3.81 6.03
N PRO A 231 -16.14 -3.91 5.08
CA PRO A 231 -16.63 -5.20 4.61
C PRO A 231 -15.53 -6.10 4.04
N MET A 232 -14.61 -5.55 3.23
CA MET A 232 -13.51 -6.34 2.65
C MET A 232 -12.45 -6.71 3.70
N ALA A 233 -12.19 -5.85 4.68
CA ALA A 233 -11.32 -6.20 5.80
C ALA A 233 -11.88 -7.41 6.60
N ALA A 234 -13.16 -7.41 6.93
CA ALA A 234 -13.81 -8.54 7.60
C ALA A 234 -13.75 -9.83 6.75
N ALA A 235 -14.00 -9.72 5.44
CA ALA A 235 -13.90 -10.84 4.51
C ALA A 235 -12.47 -11.38 4.43
N ALA A 236 -11.45 -10.50 4.37
CA ALA A 236 -10.04 -10.91 4.36
C ALA A 236 -9.68 -11.73 5.61
N VAL A 237 -10.07 -11.27 6.81
CA VAL A 237 -9.86 -11.99 8.07
C VAL A 237 -10.55 -13.36 8.04
N ALA A 238 -11.80 -13.42 7.59
CA ALA A 238 -12.56 -14.68 7.48
C ALA A 238 -11.89 -15.68 6.54
N MET A 239 -11.23 -15.20 5.47
CA MET A 239 -10.52 -16.02 4.47
C MET A 239 -9.07 -16.34 4.83
N GLY A 240 -8.55 -15.85 5.96
CA GLY A 240 -7.19 -16.14 6.41
C GLY A 240 -6.17 -15.04 6.13
N GLY A 241 -6.59 -13.87 5.65
CA GLY A 241 -5.75 -12.73 5.32
C GLY A 241 -5.54 -11.74 6.47
N ASN A 242 -4.62 -10.82 6.25
CA ASN A 242 -4.44 -9.60 7.03
C ASN A 242 -5.26 -8.47 6.39
N VAL A 243 -5.22 -7.27 6.96
CA VAL A 243 -6.06 -6.16 6.52
C VAL A 243 -5.26 -4.87 6.30
N ARG A 244 -5.74 -4.06 5.35
CA ARG A 244 -5.31 -2.67 5.17
C ARG A 244 -6.52 -1.75 5.27
N VAL A 245 -6.36 -0.65 6.00
CA VAL A 245 -7.32 0.44 6.13
C VAL A 245 -6.58 1.78 6.08
N GLY A 246 -7.28 2.89 5.95
CA GLY A 246 -6.67 4.21 6.00
C GLY A 246 -7.26 5.19 5.01
N LEU A 247 -6.85 6.46 5.14
CA LEU A 247 -7.37 7.58 4.37
C LEU A 247 -6.95 7.58 2.90
N GLU A 248 -5.93 6.79 2.54
CA GLU A 248 -5.57 6.55 1.15
C GLU A 248 -6.71 5.87 0.39
N ASP A 249 -7.34 4.87 1.02
CA ASP A 249 -8.33 4.01 0.38
C ASP A 249 -9.77 4.42 0.70
N ASN A 250 -10.02 5.12 1.82
CA ASN A 250 -11.35 5.53 2.27
C ASN A 250 -11.29 6.76 3.18
N ILE A 251 -12.00 7.80 2.82
CA ILE A 251 -12.03 9.06 3.56
C ILE A 251 -13.22 9.18 4.55
N TYR A 252 -14.07 8.16 4.64
CA TYR A 252 -15.27 8.18 5.49
C TYR A 252 -15.21 7.15 6.60
N LEU A 253 -15.52 7.57 7.82
CA LEU A 253 -15.77 6.66 8.93
C LEU A 253 -17.10 5.93 8.75
N GLU A 254 -18.17 6.69 8.46
CA GLU A 254 -19.47 6.20 8.09
C GLU A 254 -20.16 7.21 7.14
N ARG A 255 -21.39 6.91 6.71
CA ARG A 255 -22.09 7.76 5.74
C ARG A 255 -22.19 9.20 6.22
N GLY A 256 -21.50 10.11 5.52
CA GLY A 256 -21.50 11.55 5.80
C GLY A 256 -20.55 11.99 6.93
N VAL A 257 -19.81 11.07 7.54
CA VAL A 257 -18.85 11.37 8.60
C VAL A 257 -17.42 11.13 8.08
N LEU A 258 -16.61 12.18 8.01
CA LEU A 258 -15.21 12.10 7.58
C LEU A 258 -14.37 11.38 8.63
N ALA A 259 -13.46 10.54 8.17
CA ALA A 259 -12.59 9.72 9.02
C ALA A 259 -11.25 10.40 9.32
N ARG A 260 -10.61 9.91 10.38
CA ARG A 260 -9.16 9.98 10.63
C ARG A 260 -8.58 8.58 10.55
N ASN A 261 -7.28 8.47 10.31
CA ASN A 261 -6.61 7.17 10.20
C ASN A 261 -6.78 6.32 11.47
N GLU A 262 -6.55 6.89 12.64
CA GLU A 262 -6.72 6.19 13.93
C GLU A 262 -8.13 5.64 14.12
N GLN A 263 -9.16 6.35 13.68
CA GLN A 263 -10.55 5.90 13.79
C GLN A 263 -10.86 4.71 12.87
N LEU A 264 -10.28 4.69 11.66
CA LEU A 264 -10.42 3.54 10.75
C LEU A 264 -9.69 2.32 11.32
N VAL A 265 -8.53 2.52 11.94
CA VAL A 265 -7.78 1.46 12.61
C VAL A 265 -8.55 0.93 13.82
N GLU A 266 -9.02 1.79 14.72
CA GLU A 266 -9.85 1.39 15.87
C GLU A 266 -11.07 0.58 15.45
N ARG A 267 -11.73 1.00 14.37
CA ARG A 267 -12.91 0.29 13.84
C ARG A 267 -12.55 -1.11 13.36
N VAL A 268 -11.48 -1.27 12.58
CA VAL A 268 -11.10 -2.60 12.08
C VAL A 268 -10.56 -3.50 13.19
N VAL A 269 -9.84 -2.95 14.17
CA VAL A 269 -9.43 -3.67 15.39
C VAL A 269 -10.65 -4.24 16.10
N GLY A 270 -11.68 -3.40 16.34
CA GLY A 270 -12.91 -3.87 16.96
C GLY A 270 -13.68 -4.93 16.15
N ILE A 271 -13.58 -4.91 14.82
CA ILE A 271 -14.14 -5.97 13.95
C ILE A 271 -13.36 -7.28 14.16
N ILE A 272 -12.03 -7.24 14.11
CA ILE A 272 -11.16 -8.41 14.27
C ILE A 272 -11.39 -9.08 15.62
N GLU A 273 -11.42 -8.30 16.70
CA GLU A 273 -11.65 -8.80 18.07
C GLU A 273 -13.03 -9.45 18.24
N ARG A 274 -14.10 -8.83 17.69
CA ARG A 274 -15.45 -9.40 17.70
C ARG A 274 -15.58 -10.68 16.86
N MET A 275 -14.71 -10.87 15.87
CA MET A 275 -14.59 -12.13 15.14
C MET A 275 -13.79 -13.20 15.90
N GLY A 276 -13.19 -12.86 17.05
CA GLY A 276 -12.35 -13.75 17.87
C GLY A 276 -10.88 -13.80 17.43
N GLY A 277 -10.43 -12.83 16.62
CA GLY A 277 -9.02 -12.67 16.24
C GLY A 277 -8.26 -11.74 17.19
N ASN A 278 -6.93 -11.77 17.10
CA ASN A 278 -6.01 -10.88 17.80
C ASN A 278 -5.32 -9.96 16.79
N VAL A 279 -5.10 -8.70 17.15
CA VAL A 279 -4.28 -7.78 16.36
C VAL A 279 -2.83 -7.90 16.80
N LEU A 280 -1.94 -8.11 15.85
CA LEU A 280 -0.51 -8.26 16.12
C LEU A 280 0.16 -6.90 16.37
N THR A 281 1.06 -6.88 17.34
CA THR A 281 1.98 -5.75 17.55
C THR A 281 2.99 -5.64 16.40
N PRO A 282 3.66 -4.48 16.23
CA PRO A 282 4.73 -4.34 15.23
C PRO A 282 5.84 -5.39 15.36
N ALA A 283 6.23 -5.74 16.58
CA ALA A 283 7.24 -6.77 16.82
C ALA A 283 6.77 -8.16 16.34
N GLN A 284 5.51 -8.52 16.60
CA GLN A 284 4.92 -9.78 16.15
C GLN A 284 4.74 -9.78 14.61
N ALA A 285 4.36 -8.64 14.02
CA ALA A 285 4.27 -8.48 12.57
C ALA A 285 5.63 -8.69 11.90
N ARG A 286 6.72 -8.11 12.44
CA ARG A 286 8.09 -8.36 11.95
C ARG A 286 8.45 -9.84 11.98
N ALA A 287 8.15 -10.51 13.08
CA ALA A 287 8.42 -11.95 13.21
C ALA A 287 7.62 -12.76 12.18
N LYS A 288 6.32 -12.49 12.03
CA LYS A 288 5.42 -13.18 11.08
C LYS A 288 5.82 -12.96 9.63
N LEU A 289 6.29 -11.75 9.27
CA LEU A 289 6.69 -11.38 7.92
C LEU A 289 8.19 -11.63 7.65
N ALA A 290 8.94 -12.11 8.64
CA ALA A 290 10.39 -12.27 8.58
C ALA A 290 11.13 -10.98 8.18
N LEU A 291 10.72 -9.84 8.76
CA LEU A 291 11.35 -8.53 8.54
C LEU A 291 12.58 -8.38 9.43
N GLN A 292 13.56 -7.65 8.91
CA GLN A 292 14.68 -7.19 9.71
C GLN A 292 14.32 -5.80 10.27
N LYS A 293 14.44 -5.61 11.58
CA LYS A 293 14.35 -4.27 12.16
C LYS A 293 15.62 -3.50 11.78
N ILE A 294 15.42 -2.39 11.09
CA ILE A 294 16.50 -1.51 10.60
C ILE A 294 16.75 -0.40 11.61
#